data_539d71b8b8defb8ba5e75005b9ccbce3
#
_entry.id   539d71b8b8defb8ba5e75005b9ccbce3
#
_cell.length_a   1.000
_cell.length_b   1.000
_cell.length_c   1.000
_cell.angle_alpha   90.00
_cell.angle_beta   90.00
_cell.angle_gamma   90.00
#
_symmetry.space_group_name_H-M   'P 1'
#
loop_
_entity.id
_entity.type
_entity.pdbx_description
1 polymer ?
#
loop_
_entity_poly.entity_id
_entity_poly.type
_entity_poly.pdbx_seq_one_letter_code
_entity_poly.pdbx_strand_id
1 'polypeptide(L)'
;VVGVEIVGEAVEAARENAARNGLGNCEFLAGDVLKVVDELEEKPDLIVLDPPRDGIHPKAIGKILNFGVSHMVYVSCKPTSLARDLEPIQAAGYQVDKVCCVDMFPHTANCETVVSLTRKK
;
A
#
# COMPACT_ATOMS: atom_id res chain seq x y z
N VAL A 1 -11.96 4.57 -6.38
CA VAL A 1 -10.88 3.87 -5.66
C VAL A 1 -10.56 2.59 -6.41
N VAL A 2 -9.28 2.31 -6.62
CA VAL A 2 -8.82 1.05 -7.24
C VAL A 2 -8.03 0.26 -6.21
N GLY A 3 -8.43 -0.99 -5.97
CA GLY A 3 -7.71 -1.95 -5.13
C GLY A 3 -7.05 -3.03 -5.98
N VAL A 4 -5.80 -3.35 -5.69
CA VAL A 4 -5.04 -4.40 -6.36
C VAL A 4 -4.64 -5.47 -5.36
N GLU A 5 -5.00 -6.70 -5.62
CA GLU A 5 -4.72 -7.85 -4.74
C GLU A 5 -4.43 -9.09 -5.59
N ILE A 6 -3.42 -9.86 -5.20
CA ILE A 6 -3.04 -11.08 -5.92
C ILE A 6 -3.95 -12.27 -5.61
N VAL A 7 -4.56 -12.31 -4.43
CA VAL A 7 -5.44 -13.39 -3.99
C VAL A 7 -6.85 -13.17 -4.52
N GLY A 8 -7.25 -13.99 -5.48
CA GLY A 8 -8.56 -13.87 -6.14
C GLY A 8 -9.76 -13.90 -5.18
N GLU A 9 -9.73 -14.77 -4.19
CA GLU A 9 -10.79 -14.87 -3.15
C GLU A 9 -10.89 -13.57 -2.33
N ALA A 10 -9.77 -12.91 -2.04
CA ALA A 10 -9.76 -11.62 -1.35
C ALA A 10 -10.37 -10.52 -2.22
N VAL A 11 -10.13 -10.56 -3.54
CA VAL A 11 -10.75 -9.63 -4.50
C VAL A 11 -12.27 -9.79 -4.53
N GLU A 12 -12.76 -11.04 -4.58
CA GLU A 12 -14.21 -11.30 -4.53
C GLU A 12 -14.83 -10.82 -3.21
N ALA A 13 -14.19 -11.10 -2.08
CA ALA A 13 -14.63 -10.61 -0.78
C ALA A 13 -14.67 -9.07 -0.73
N ALA A 14 -13.69 -8.40 -1.32
CA ALA A 14 -13.66 -6.94 -1.40
C ALA A 14 -14.83 -6.39 -2.23
N ARG A 15 -15.14 -7.02 -3.37
CA ARG A 15 -16.30 -6.66 -4.20
C ARG A 15 -17.62 -6.82 -3.45
N GLU A 16 -17.80 -7.96 -2.77
CA GLU A 16 -18.97 -8.20 -1.95
C GLU A 16 -19.12 -7.17 -0.82
N ASN A 17 -18.01 -6.87 -0.12
CA ASN A 17 -18.02 -5.89 0.96
C ASN A 17 -18.37 -4.48 0.45
N ALA A 18 -17.83 -4.07 -0.67
CA ALA A 18 -18.18 -2.80 -1.30
C ALA A 18 -19.67 -2.73 -1.66
N ALA A 19 -20.21 -3.79 -2.26
CA ALA A 19 -21.62 -3.88 -2.61
C ALA A 19 -22.52 -3.83 -1.37
N ARG A 20 -22.19 -4.58 -0.32
CA ARG A 20 -22.94 -4.56 0.97
C ARG A 20 -22.98 -3.19 1.63
N ASN A 21 -21.94 -2.39 1.43
CA ASN A 21 -21.84 -1.03 1.98
C ASN A 21 -22.32 0.05 1.00
N GLY A 22 -22.88 -0.31 -0.15
CA GLY A 22 -23.38 0.63 -1.15
C GLY A 22 -22.30 1.47 -1.83
N LEU A 23 -21.05 0.98 -1.86
CA LEU A 23 -19.91 1.67 -2.46
C LEU A 23 -19.79 1.31 -3.95
N GLY A 24 -20.32 2.18 -4.83
CA GLY A 24 -20.27 1.99 -6.27
C GLY A 24 -19.01 2.57 -6.96
N ASN A 25 -18.14 3.22 -6.21
CA ASN A 25 -16.94 3.90 -6.71
C ASN A 25 -15.63 3.12 -6.42
N CYS A 26 -15.75 1.82 -6.17
CA CYS A 26 -14.61 0.94 -5.91
C CYS A 26 -14.47 -0.09 -7.03
N GLU A 27 -13.28 -0.19 -7.58
CA GLU A 27 -12.85 -1.22 -8.53
C GLU A 27 -11.79 -2.10 -7.89
N PHE A 28 -11.87 -3.42 -8.09
CA PHE A 28 -10.90 -4.36 -7.54
C PHE A 28 -10.32 -5.23 -8.65
N LEU A 29 -8.99 -5.20 -8.78
CA LEU A 29 -8.23 -5.90 -9.79
C LEU A 29 -7.47 -7.07 -9.15
N ALA A 30 -7.70 -8.26 -9.69
CA ALA A 30 -6.96 -9.45 -9.28
C ALA A 30 -5.67 -9.54 -10.09
N GLY A 31 -4.52 -9.56 -9.42
CA GLY A 31 -3.24 -9.74 -10.11
C GLY A 31 -2.03 -9.30 -9.29
N ASP A 32 -0.87 -9.63 -9.83
CA ASP A 32 0.40 -9.19 -9.28
C ASP A 32 0.55 -7.68 -9.50
N VAL A 33 0.81 -6.94 -8.42
CA VAL A 33 1.07 -5.49 -8.45
C VAL A 33 2.10 -5.13 -9.52
N LEU A 34 3.14 -5.94 -9.71
CA LEU A 34 4.17 -5.72 -10.74
C LEU A 34 3.61 -5.64 -12.17
N LYS A 35 2.49 -6.28 -12.43
CA LYS A 35 1.84 -6.30 -13.75
C LYS A 35 0.70 -5.30 -13.83
N VAL A 36 -0.19 -5.33 -12.83
CA VAL A 36 -1.41 -4.52 -12.81
C VAL A 36 -1.10 -3.03 -12.76
N VAL A 37 -0.03 -2.62 -12.06
CA VAL A 37 0.37 -1.21 -11.97
C VAL A 37 0.69 -0.59 -13.32
N ASP A 38 1.22 -1.38 -14.26
CA ASP A 38 1.52 -0.90 -15.62
C ASP A 38 0.24 -0.73 -16.49
N GLU A 39 -0.85 -1.37 -16.09
CA GLU A 39 -2.14 -1.34 -16.80
C GLU A 39 -3.06 -0.22 -16.31
N LEU A 40 -2.71 0.46 -15.21
CA LEU A 40 -3.50 1.55 -14.68
C LEU A 40 -3.36 2.80 -15.57
N GLU A 41 -4.45 3.19 -16.21
CA GLU A 41 -4.49 4.35 -17.11
C GLU A 41 -4.48 5.68 -16.36
N GLU A 42 -5.05 5.71 -15.16
CA GLU A 42 -5.18 6.92 -14.36
C GLU A 42 -4.11 7.02 -13.28
N LYS A 43 -3.51 8.19 -13.16
CA LYS A 43 -2.60 8.49 -12.06
C LYS A 43 -3.39 8.68 -10.76
N PRO A 44 -3.08 7.92 -9.69
CA PRO A 44 -3.74 8.10 -8.41
C PRO A 44 -3.34 9.43 -7.73
N ASP A 45 -4.23 9.98 -6.92
CA ASP A 45 -3.95 11.14 -6.06
C ASP A 45 -3.27 10.72 -4.75
N LEU A 46 -3.63 9.54 -4.26
CA LEU A 46 -3.14 8.93 -3.02
C LEU A 46 -2.90 7.44 -3.25
N ILE A 47 -1.82 6.92 -2.71
CA ILE A 47 -1.55 5.48 -2.67
C ILE A 47 -1.54 4.99 -1.23
N VAL A 48 -2.30 3.93 -0.95
CA VAL A 48 -2.23 3.19 0.31
C VAL A 48 -1.56 1.85 0.04
N LEU A 49 -0.47 1.58 0.75
CA LEU A 49 0.32 0.36 0.66
C LEU A 49 0.06 -0.50 1.90
N ASP A 50 -0.34 -1.74 1.70
CA ASP A 50 -0.54 -2.73 2.75
C ASP A 50 0.08 -4.08 2.32
N PRO A 51 1.42 -4.14 2.23
CA PRO A 51 2.12 -5.31 1.72
C PRO A 51 2.14 -6.46 2.73
N PRO A 52 2.49 -7.68 2.28
CA PRO A 52 2.73 -8.82 3.17
C PRO A 52 3.94 -8.56 4.10
N ARG A 53 4.16 -9.49 5.05
CA ARG A 53 5.22 -9.39 6.08
C ARG A 53 6.62 -9.14 5.50
N ASP A 54 6.90 -9.65 4.32
CA ASP A 54 8.20 -9.47 3.66
C ASP A 54 8.38 -8.08 3.01
N GLY A 55 7.35 -7.25 3.09
CA GLY A 55 7.36 -5.93 2.48
C GLY A 55 7.07 -5.95 0.98
N ILE A 56 7.43 -4.86 0.31
CA ILE A 56 7.19 -4.69 -1.12
C ILE A 56 8.41 -5.16 -1.92
N HIS A 57 8.16 -5.88 -3.00
CA HIS A 57 9.24 -6.27 -3.91
C HIS A 57 9.93 -5.00 -4.48
N PRO A 58 11.28 -4.93 -4.53
CA PRO A 58 12.00 -3.72 -4.96
C PRO A 58 11.57 -3.17 -6.33
N LYS A 59 11.28 -4.06 -7.29
CA LYS A 59 10.76 -3.65 -8.61
C LYS A 59 9.38 -3.02 -8.52
N ALA A 60 8.53 -3.50 -7.60
CA ALA A 60 7.21 -2.92 -7.38
C ALA A 60 7.30 -1.54 -6.73
N ILE A 61 8.22 -1.33 -5.79
CA ILE A 61 8.49 -0.02 -5.20
C ILE A 61 8.83 0.98 -6.31
N GLY A 62 9.74 0.64 -7.22
CA GLY A 62 10.12 1.50 -8.35
C GLY A 62 8.92 1.92 -9.21
N LYS A 63 8.06 0.97 -9.56
CA LYS A 63 6.85 1.25 -10.36
C LYS A 63 5.86 2.15 -9.61
N ILE A 64 5.63 1.89 -8.32
CA ILE A 64 4.75 2.70 -7.47
C ILE A 64 5.27 4.14 -7.38
N LEU A 65 6.57 4.32 -7.19
CA LEU A 65 7.21 5.63 -7.12
C LEU A 65 7.11 6.42 -8.42
N ASN A 66 7.05 5.73 -9.57
CA ASN A 66 6.87 6.37 -10.88
C ASN A 66 5.53 7.10 -11.04
N PHE A 67 4.50 6.75 -10.27
CA PHE A 67 3.27 7.54 -10.25
C PHE A 67 3.50 8.96 -9.75
N GLY A 68 4.50 9.17 -8.90
CA GLY A 68 4.87 10.48 -8.38
C GLY A 68 3.73 11.16 -7.63
N VAL A 69 2.92 10.41 -6.88
CA VAL A 69 1.84 10.94 -6.05
C VAL A 69 2.40 11.85 -4.96
N SER A 70 1.62 12.84 -4.54
CA SER A 70 2.05 13.74 -3.47
C SER A 70 2.01 13.10 -2.09
N HIS A 71 1.12 12.13 -1.88
CA HIS A 71 0.92 11.47 -0.58
C HIS A 71 0.85 9.97 -0.71
N MET A 72 1.46 9.27 0.26
CA MET A 72 1.32 7.83 0.44
C MET A 72 1.10 7.49 1.90
N VAL A 73 0.40 6.39 2.14
CA VAL A 73 0.27 5.77 3.46
C VAL A 73 0.79 4.35 3.35
N TYR A 74 1.66 3.95 4.26
CA TYR A 74 2.19 2.60 4.34
C TYR A 74 1.72 1.95 5.65
N VAL A 75 1.02 0.83 5.53
CA VAL A 75 0.59 0.00 6.66
C VAL A 75 1.48 -1.24 6.69
N SER A 76 2.20 -1.46 7.76
CA SER A 76 3.15 -2.56 7.90
C SER A 76 2.88 -3.41 9.13
N CYS A 77 2.86 -4.72 8.97
CA CYS A 77 2.80 -5.67 10.08
C CYS A 77 4.20 -6.10 10.57
N LYS A 78 5.29 -5.66 9.93
CA LYS A 78 6.66 -6.02 10.30
C LYS A 78 7.60 -4.81 10.18
N PRO A 79 8.00 -4.21 11.30
CA PRO A 79 8.81 -2.98 11.30
C PRO A 79 10.15 -3.08 10.56
N THR A 80 10.78 -4.25 10.55
CA THR A 80 12.06 -4.45 9.84
C THR A 80 11.93 -4.38 8.33
N SER A 81 10.84 -4.93 7.77
CA SER A 81 10.54 -4.82 6.34
C SER A 81 10.15 -3.39 5.97
N LEU A 82 9.39 -2.72 6.83
CA LEU A 82 9.06 -1.30 6.66
C LEU A 82 10.32 -0.44 6.59
N ALA A 83 11.25 -0.59 7.52
CA ALA A 83 12.48 0.19 7.55
C ALA A 83 13.29 0.02 6.24
N ARG A 84 13.39 -1.21 5.73
CA ARG A 84 14.03 -1.51 4.45
C ARG A 84 13.33 -0.82 3.27
N ASP A 85 12.01 -0.89 3.24
CA ASP A 85 11.22 -0.34 2.12
C ASP A 85 11.16 1.19 2.13
N LEU A 86 11.26 1.81 3.31
CA LEU A 86 11.33 3.27 3.45
C LEU A 86 12.62 3.86 2.86
N GLU A 87 13.71 3.10 2.84
CA GLU A 87 14.99 3.58 2.30
C GLU A 87 14.87 4.04 0.83
N PRO A 88 14.44 3.20 -0.13
CA PRO A 88 14.26 3.64 -1.52
C PRO A 88 13.13 4.67 -1.68
N ILE A 89 12.09 4.62 -0.86
CA ILE A 89 10.99 5.59 -0.90
C ILE A 89 11.49 6.99 -0.53
N GLN A 90 12.28 7.10 0.53
CA GLN A 90 12.89 8.37 0.94
C GLN A 90 13.94 8.86 -0.07
N ALA A 91 14.74 7.95 -0.65
CA ALA A 91 15.68 8.28 -1.71
C ALA A 91 15.00 8.87 -2.97
N ALA A 92 13.74 8.48 -3.22
CA ALA A 92 12.93 9.02 -4.31
C ALA A 92 12.26 10.37 -3.98
N GLY A 93 12.57 10.98 -2.84
CA GLY A 93 12.12 12.31 -2.47
C GLY A 93 10.90 12.36 -1.56
N TYR A 94 10.50 11.25 -0.96
CA TYR A 94 9.46 11.25 0.06
C TYR A 94 10.05 11.47 1.45
N GLN A 95 9.29 12.14 2.29
CA GLN A 95 9.59 12.27 3.71
C GLN A 95 8.52 11.58 4.55
N VAL A 96 8.95 11.03 5.67
CA VAL A 96 8.05 10.49 6.69
C VAL A 96 7.52 11.66 7.52
N ASP A 97 6.21 11.86 7.50
CA ASP A 97 5.56 12.94 8.26
C ASP A 97 5.09 12.47 9.64
N LYS A 98 4.49 11.28 9.68
CA LYS A 98 3.94 10.69 10.90
C LYS A 98 4.14 9.19 10.90
N VAL A 99 4.37 8.65 12.09
CA VAL A 99 4.42 7.22 12.36
C VAL A 99 3.51 6.93 13.54
N CYS A 100 2.64 5.92 13.39
CA CYS A 100 1.78 5.45 14.45
C CYS A 100 1.89 3.94 14.57
N CYS A 101 2.15 3.44 15.78
CA CYS A 101 2.11 2.01 16.08
C CYS A 101 0.76 1.65 16.68
N VAL A 102 0.17 0.56 16.20
CA VAL A 102 -1.10 0.04 16.67
C VAL A 102 -0.90 -1.40 17.14
N ASP A 103 -1.21 -1.66 18.40
CA ASP A 103 -1.09 -3.00 18.99
C ASP A 103 -2.31 -3.86 18.64
N MET A 104 -2.32 -4.35 17.40
CA MET A 104 -3.38 -5.23 16.89
C MET A 104 -3.26 -6.68 17.39
N PHE A 105 -2.08 -7.05 17.85
CA PHE A 105 -1.75 -8.41 18.30
C PHE A 105 -1.09 -8.37 19.67
N PRO A 106 -1.84 -8.01 20.75
CA PRO A 106 -1.29 -7.88 22.09
C PRO A 106 -0.66 -9.18 22.57
N HIS A 107 0.39 -9.08 23.37
CA HIS A 107 1.22 -10.19 23.86
C HIS A 107 1.99 -10.96 22.78
N THR A 108 2.17 -10.40 21.60
CA THR A 108 3.02 -10.93 20.54
C THR A 108 4.12 -9.93 20.18
N ALA A 109 5.12 -10.38 19.40
CA ALA A 109 6.16 -9.51 18.86
C ALA A 109 5.70 -8.73 17.60
N ASN A 110 4.44 -8.86 17.21
CA ASN A 110 3.90 -8.21 16.02
C ASN A 110 3.29 -6.86 16.39
N CYS A 111 3.63 -5.83 15.60
CA CYS A 111 3.09 -4.49 15.72
C CYS A 111 2.70 -3.96 14.35
N GLU A 112 1.48 -3.45 14.22
CA GLU A 112 1.09 -2.68 13.05
C GLU A 112 1.68 -1.29 13.13
N THR A 113 2.32 -0.84 12.06
CA THR A 113 2.91 0.50 11.97
C THR A 113 2.34 1.21 10.75
N VAL A 114 1.70 2.34 10.98
CA VAL A 114 1.14 3.18 9.92
C VAL A 114 2.05 4.40 9.72
N VAL A 115 2.50 4.60 8.49
CA VAL A 115 3.40 5.69 8.13
C VAL A 115 2.74 6.57 7.09
N SER A 116 2.68 7.87 7.35
CA SER A 116 2.27 8.89 6.39
C SER A 116 3.51 9.49 5.73
N LEU A 117 3.47 9.57 4.42
CA LEU A 117 4.56 10.03 3.57
C LEU A 117 4.10 11.14 2.64
N THR A 118 4.89 12.19 2.53
CA THR A 118 4.66 13.29 1.57
C THR A 118 5.87 13.45 0.67
N ARG A 119 5.61 13.67 -0.62
CA ARG A 119 6.67 13.96 -1.58
C ARG A 119 7.19 15.38 -1.36
N LYS A 120 8.50 15.51 -1.19
CA LYS A 120 9.17 16.82 -1.15
C LYS A 120 9.04 17.50 -2.52
N LYS A 121 8.73 18.76 -2.46
CA LYS A 121 8.73 19.60 -3.67
C LYS A 121 10.15 19.91 -4.12
#